data_2e320c06a7f8e1f13168eb860aab7a84
#
_entry.id   2e320c06a7f8e1f13168eb860aab7a84
#
_cell.length_a   1.000
_cell.length_b   1.000
_cell.length_c   1.000
_cell.angle_alpha   90.00
_cell.angle_beta   90.00
_cell.angle_gamma   90.00
#
_symmetry.space_group_name_H-M   'P 1'
#
loop_
_entity.id
_entity.type
_entity.pdbx_description
1 polymer ?
#
loop_
_entity_poly.entity_id
_entity_poly.type
_entity_poly.pdbx_seq_one_letter_code
_entity_poly.pdbx_strand_id
1 'polypeptide(L)'
;LFGDKLHTYTIVNAINDGNVLPFRIDYINTIKSKEAVDDKEVRAIDREKALAAPERIREVTKYILAHFDQKTMRSKAYSLKGQRVLGFNSMFAVASIPACMAYYEEFRRQLSAAGRDLTMATIFSYAANEDDPEDALPDEDFDTASLNPTSRDFLEHAIADYNAHFHTNFSTDGDSFQNYYKDLSQRMKKHEIDLLIVVNMFLTGFDATTLNTLWVDKNLKYHGLIQAFSRTNRILNSVKTFGNIVAFRNLAKATDDAISLFGDENAESVVLLRGFRDYYDGYDDEKGQHHKGYAELIAELRAKFAVGEQVLGEAAQKDFVRIFGSILRLRNILTAFDDFAEDDPLL
;
A
#
# COMPACT_ATOMS: atom_id res chain seq x y z
N LEU A 1 5.24 -4.88 -37.22
CA LEU A 1 4.15 -4.12 -37.84
C LEU A 1 4.12 -2.66 -37.42
N PHE A 2 4.66 -2.32 -36.27
CA PHE A 2 4.83 -0.97 -35.77
C PHE A 2 6.34 -0.76 -35.67
N GLY A 3 6.91 0.20 -36.37
CA GLY A 3 8.35 0.49 -36.42
C GLY A 3 9.01 0.68 -35.07
N ASP A 4 10.21 1.21 -35.02
CA ASP A 4 10.96 1.46 -33.80
C ASP A 4 10.16 2.30 -32.79
N LYS A 5 10.39 2.02 -31.49
CA LYS A 5 9.73 2.66 -30.36
C LYS A 5 10.02 4.18 -30.38
N LEU A 6 9.01 4.99 -30.74
CA LEU A 6 9.19 6.45 -30.91
C LEU A 6 9.32 7.20 -29.58
N HIS A 7 8.65 6.74 -28.52
CA HIS A 7 8.67 7.36 -27.19
C HIS A 7 8.22 6.35 -26.13
N THR A 8 8.83 6.46 -24.96
CA THR A 8 8.43 5.68 -23.77
C THR A 8 8.24 6.63 -22.61
N TYR A 9 7.05 6.64 -22.02
CA TYR A 9 6.78 7.31 -20.77
C TYR A 9 6.67 6.24 -19.67
N THR A 10 7.69 6.17 -18.82
CA THR A 10 7.80 5.15 -17.77
C THR A 10 7.29 5.67 -16.43
N ILE A 11 7.19 4.79 -15.42
CA ILE A 11 6.88 5.19 -14.05
C ILE A 11 7.93 6.16 -13.49
N VAL A 12 9.19 6.01 -13.88
CA VAL A 12 10.29 6.92 -13.52
C VAL A 12 10.02 8.33 -14.04
N ASN A 13 9.62 8.44 -15.31
CA ASN A 13 9.26 9.73 -15.89
C ASN A 13 8.07 10.36 -15.17
N ALA A 14 7.05 9.54 -14.87
CA ALA A 14 5.83 10.00 -14.18
C ALA A 14 6.11 10.52 -12.76
N ILE A 15 7.06 9.89 -12.03
CA ILE A 15 7.49 10.36 -10.71
C ILE A 15 8.32 11.64 -10.81
N ASN A 16 9.29 11.68 -11.74
CA ASN A 16 10.13 12.86 -11.95
C ASN A 16 9.32 14.08 -12.38
N ASP A 17 8.29 13.90 -13.21
CA ASP A 17 7.37 14.96 -13.64
C ASP A 17 6.35 15.34 -12.54
N GLY A 18 6.35 14.63 -11.40
CA GLY A 18 5.42 14.88 -10.31
C GLY A 18 3.98 14.46 -10.62
N ASN A 19 3.75 13.53 -11.55
CA ASN A 19 2.42 13.03 -11.92
C ASN A 19 1.95 11.90 -11.01
N VAL A 20 2.87 11.16 -10.38
CA VAL A 20 2.62 10.13 -9.38
C VAL A 20 3.68 10.18 -8.29
N LEU A 21 3.43 9.49 -7.17
CA LEU A 21 4.34 9.42 -6.03
C LEU A 21 5.29 8.21 -6.14
N PRO A 22 6.47 8.25 -5.49
CA PRO A 22 7.31 7.07 -5.31
C PRO A 22 6.65 6.07 -4.36
N PHE A 23 7.22 4.86 -4.25
CA PHE A 23 6.77 3.81 -3.33
C PHE A 23 7.70 3.70 -2.12
N ARG A 24 7.11 3.44 -0.97
CA ARG A 24 7.77 2.87 0.19
C ARG A 24 7.36 1.41 0.31
N ILE A 25 8.33 0.51 0.49
CA ILE A 25 8.04 -0.92 0.60
C ILE A 25 8.65 -1.47 1.89
N ASP A 26 7.82 -2.12 2.70
CA ASP A 26 8.24 -2.92 3.85
C ASP A 26 8.08 -4.41 3.51
N TYR A 27 9.16 -5.17 3.66
CA TYR A 27 9.15 -6.62 3.49
C TYR A 27 9.10 -7.30 4.85
N ILE A 28 7.95 -7.89 5.19
CA ILE A 28 7.73 -8.56 6.46
C ILE A 28 7.92 -10.05 6.30
N ASN A 29 8.98 -10.58 6.90
CA ASN A 29 9.32 -11.99 6.79
C ASN A 29 8.45 -12.82 7.74
N THR A 30 7.43 -13.50 7.21
CA THR A 30 6.46 -14.31 7.96
C THR A 30 6.82 -15.80 8.02
N ILE A 31 7.83 -16.24 7.25
CA ILE A 31 8.30 -17.63 7.22
C ILE A 31 9.81 -17.64 7.40
N LYS A 32 10.29 -18.33 8.47
CA LYS A 32 11.71 -18.67 8.59
C LYS A 32 11.95 -19.95 7.78
N SER A 33 12.54 -19.85 6.58
CA SER A 33 12.97 -21.02 5.83
C SER A 33 14.18 -21.64 6.53
N LYS A 34 14.07 -22.92 6.94
CA LYS A 34 15.24 -23.74 7.22
C LYS A 34 15.84 -24.12 5.85
N GLU A 35 17.10 -23.82 5.63
CA GLU A 35 17.81 -24.21 4.42
C GLU A 35 17.84 -25.73 4.26
N ALA A 36 17.81 -26.19 3.01
CA ALA A 36 18.07 -27.50 2.47
C ALA A 36 16.98 -28.58 2.53
N VAL A 37 16.24 -28.70 1.42
CA VAL A 37 15.82 -29.98 0.80
C VAL A 37 15.65 -29.78 -0.71
N ASP A 38 16.13 -30.74 -1.51
CA ASP A 38 16.26 -30.65 -2.97
C ASP A 38 15.07 -31.31 -3.73
N ASP A 39 13.90 -30.68 -3.66
CA ASP A 39 12.81 -31.02 -4.60
C ASP A 39 11.90 -29.82 -4.83
N LYS A 40 11.94 -29.22 -6.05
CA LYS A 40 11.31 -27.93 -6.32
C LYS A 40 9.77 -27.96 -6.25
N GLU A 41 9.15 -29.06 -6.65
CA GLU A 41 7.68 -29.19 -6.63
C GLU A 41 7.13 -29.41 -5.23
N VAL A 42 7.74 -30.31 -4.45
CA VAL A 42 7.35 -30.56 -3.04
C VAL A 42 7.52 -29.30 -2.20
N ARG A 43 8.59 -28.52 -2.45
CA ARG A 43 8.81 -27.22 -1.81
C ARG A 43 7.74 -26.19 -2.11
N ALA A 44 7.20 -26.16 -3.34
CA ALA A 44 6.15 -25.21 -3.70
C ALA A 44 4.83 -25.53 -2.97
N ILE A 45 4.42 -26.81 -2.93
CA ILE A 45 3.20 -27.27 -2.25
C ILE A 45 3.31 -27.04 -0.74
N ASP A 46 4.45 -27.38 -0.13
CA ASP A 46 4.68 -27.19 1.31
C ASP A 46 4.73 -25.69 1.67
N ARG A 47 5.28 -24.88 0.78
CA ARG A 47 5.33 -23.41 0.95
C ARG A 47 3.93 -22.80 0.90
N GLU A 48 3.08 -23.16 -0.06
CA GLU A 48 1.71 -22.65 -0.14
C GLU A 48 0.86 -23.10 1.05
N LYS A 49 1.01 -24.36 1.52
CA LYS A 49 0.38 -24.81 2.77
C LYS A 49 0.83 -24.03 4.00
N ALA A 50 2.14 -23.73 4.10
CA ALA A 50 2.68 -22.91 5.18
C ALA A 50 2.17 -21.48 5.12
N LEU A 51 2.00 -20.93 3.90
CA LEU A 51 1.46 -19.60 3.68
C LEU A 51 -0.04 -19.50 4.00
N ALA A 52 -0.79 -20.59 3.85
CA ALA A 52 -2.20 -20.69 4.20
C ALA A 52 -2.45 -21.17 5.66
N ALA A 53 -1.40 -21.37 6.46
CA ALA A 53 -1.53 -21.85 7.84
C ALA A 53 -2.32 -20.83 8.71
N PRO A 54 -3.31 -21.31 9.50
CA PRO A 54 -4.15 -20.43 10.34
C PRO A 54 -3.35 -19.55 11.31
N GLU A 55 -2.26 -20.07 11.85
CA GLU A 55 -1.36 -19.33 12.73
C GLU A 55 -0.73 -18.14 12.02
N ARG A 56 -0.30 -18.34 10.78
CA ARG A 56 0.26 -17.26 9.95
C ARG A 56 -0.79 -16.21 9.60
N ILE A 57 -1.99 -16.62 9.20
CA ILE A 57 -3.12 -15.71 8.93
C ILE A 57 -3.40 -14.87 10.17
N ARG A 58 -3.42 -15.48 11.36
CA ARG A 58 -3.61 -14.79 12.64
C ARG A 58 -2.52 -13.73 12.89
N GLU A 59 -1.24 -14.10 12.72
CA GLU A 59 -0.12 -13.18 12.97
C GLU A 59 -0.04 -12.05 11.92
N VAL A 60 -0.31 -12.32 10.65
CA VAL A 60 -0.41 -11.29 9.60
C VAL A 60 -1.54 -10.31 9.91
N THR A 61 -2.73 -10.81 10.25
CA THR A 61 -3.87 -9.97 10.66
C THR A 61 -3.52 -9.11 11.87
N LYS A 62 -2.89 -9.71 12.89
CA LYS A 62 -2.43 -8.99 14.08
C LYS A 62 -1.43 -7.89 13.74
N TYR A 63 -0.47 -8.18 12.86
CA TYR A 63 0.50 -7.18 12.39
C TYR A 63 -0.20 -6.02 11.68
N ILE A 64 -1.10 -6.32 10.74
CA ILE A 64 -1.86 -5.30 10.01
C ILE A 64 -2.63 -4.41 11.00
N LEU A 65 -3.36 -4.99 11.95
CA LEU A 65 -4.13 -4.23 12.93
C LEU A 65 -3.27 -3.40 13.87
N ALA A 66 -2.11 -3.90 14.29
CA ALA A 66 -1.18 -3.18 15.15
C ALA A 66 -0.56 -1.95 14.46
N HIS A 67 -0.28 -2.07 13.15
CA HIS A 67 0.37 -1.00 12.39
C HIS A 67 -0.60 -0.22 11.48
N PHE A 68 -1.90 -0.51 11.56
CA PHE A 68 -2.89 0.06 10.65
C PHE A 68 -2.89 1.58 10.66
N ASP A 69 -2.96 2.18 11.84
CA ASP A 69 -3.06 3.63 12.00
C ASP A 69 -1.78 4.34 11.55
N GLN A 70 -0.61 3.75 11.81
CA GLN A 70 0.68 4.24 11.34
C GLN A 70 0.77 4.17 9.81
N LYS A 71 0.55 2.99 9.21
CA LYS A 71 0.72 2.77 7.77
C LYS A 71 -0.31 3.53 6.93
N THR A 72 -1.52 3.72 7.44
CA THR A 72 -2.57 4.53 6.80
C THR A 72 -2.57 6.00 7.23
N MET A 73 -1.56 6.43 8.02
CA MET A 73 -1.39 7.82 8.47
C MET A 73 -2.62 8.39 9.20
N ARG A 74 -3.28 7.61 10.08
CA ARG A 74 -4.49 8.01 10.80
C ARG A 74 -4.32 9.24 11.70
N SER A 75 -3.10 9.57 12.10
CA SER A 75 -2.76 10.80 12.85
C SER A 75 -2.82 12.06 11.98
N LYS A 76 -2.86 11.93 10.65
CA LYS A 76 -2.85 13.06 9.71
C LYS A 76 -4.27 13.41 9.27
N ALA A 77 -4.63 14.69 9.38
CA ALA A 77 -5.90 15.23 8.93
C ALA A 77 -5.72 16.02 7.64
N TYR A 78 -6.69 15.89 6.72
CA TYR A 78 -6.76 16.70 5.51
C TYR A 78 -8.21 16.96 5.09
N SER A 79 -8.41 17.84 4.13
CA SER A 79 -9.73 18.11 3.57
C SER A 79 -9.95 17.28 2.31
N LEU A 80 -11.04 16.51 2.27
CA LEU A 80 -11.52 15.80 1.09
C LEU A 80 -12.90 16.34 0.71
N LYS A 81 -12.97 17.06 -0.43
CA LYS A 81 -14.21 17.70 -0.90
C LYS A 81 -14.95 18.53 0.18
N GLY A 82 -14.17 19.25 1.00
CA GLY A 82 -14.69 20.10 2.07
C GLY A 82 -14.96 19.40 3.40
N GLN A 83 -14.84 18.09 3.46
CA GLN A 83 -14.95 17.33 4.72
C GLN A 83 -13.57 17.02 5.29
N ARG A 84 -13.43 17.11 6.61
CA ARG A 84 -12.21 16.71 7.31
C ARG A 84 -12.18 15.20 7.43
N VAL A 85 -11.13 14.59 6.90
CA VAL A 85 -10.85 13.15 7.02
C VAL A 85 -9.52 12.91 7.70
N LEU A 86 -9.39 11.74 8.33
CA LEU A 86 -8.18 11.29 9.03
C LEU A 86 -7.57 10.10 8.31
N GLY A 87 -6.30 10.23 7.94
CA GLY A 87 -5.57 9.16 7.28
C GLY A 87 -6.10 8.79 5.90
N PHE A 88 -5.69 7.63 5.44
CA PHE A 88 -6.00 7.10 4.11
C PHE A 88 -6.59 5.70 4.24
N ASN A 89 -7.31 5.26 3.22
CA ASN A 89 -7.75 3.89 3.16
C ASN A 89 -6.67 2.94 2.63
N SER A 90 -6.91 1.66 2.80
CA SER A 90 -5.99 0.59 2.42
C SER A 90 -6.69 -0.54 1.67
N MET A 91 -5.88 -1.31 0.95
CA MET A 91 -6.29 -2.53 0.26
C MET A 91 -5.40 -3.68 0.70
N PHE A 92 -5.96 -4.87 0.81
CA PHE A 92 -5.22 -6.09 1.11
C PHE A 92 -5.38 -7.10 -0.03
N ALA A 93 -4.32 -7.29 -0.80
CA ALA A 93 -4.26 -8.25 -1.89
C ALA A 93 -3.82 -9.61 -1.36
N VAL A 94 -4.67 -10.63 -1.52
CA VAL A 94 -4.44 -11.99 -1.05
C VAL A 94 -4.36 -12.99 -2.21
N ALA A 95 -3.70 -14.13 -1.97
CA ALA A 95 -3.34 -15.06 -3.03
C ALA A 95 -4.54 -15.79 -3.67
N SER A 96 -5.62 -16.01 -2.93
CA SER A 96 -6.74 -16.85 -3.38
C SER A 96 -8.04 -16.51 -2.64
N ILE A 97 -9.17 -17.00 -3.18
CA ILE A 97 -10.48 -16.87 -2.53
C ILE A 97 -10.49 -17.54 -1.13
N PRO A 98 -9.98 -18.78 -0.93
CA PRO A 98 -9.89 -19.35 0.41
C PRO A 98 -9.06 -18.50 1.39
N ALA A 99 -7.95 -17.90 0.93
CA ALA A 99 -7.17 -16.98 1.77
C ALA A 99 -7.97 -15.71 2.11
N CYS A 100 -8.71 -15.17 1.14
CA CYS A 100 -9.58 -14.01 1.35
C CYS A 100 -10.63 -14.27 2.42
N MET A 101 -11.32 -15.41 2.33
CA MET A 101 -12.30 -15.85 3.33
C MET A 101 -11.67 -15.99 4.72
N ALA A 102 -10.53 -16.67 4.82
CA ALA A 102 -9.85 -16.89 6.10
C ALA A 102 -9.37 -15.57 6.74
N TYR A 103 -8.81 -14.66 5.95
CA TYR A 103 -8.41 -13.33 6.43
C TYR A 103 -9.61 -12.49 6.85
N TYR A 104 -10.69 -12.45 6.06
CA TYR A 104 -11.88 -11.68 6.40
C TYR A 104 -12.47 -12.10 7.77
N GLU A 105 -12.63 -13.40 8.01
CA GLU A 105 -13.11 -13.93 9.29
C GLU A 105 -12.14 -13.63 10.44
N GLU A 106 -10.83 -13.75 10.20
CA GLU A 106 -9.84 -13.47 11.23
C GLU A 106 -9.79 -11.99 11.59
N PHE A 107 -9.92 -11.08 10.61
CA PHE A 107 -10.08 -9.64 10.89
C PHE A 107 -11.31 -9.37 11.75
N ARG A 108 -12.47 -9.93 11.39
CA ARG A 108 -13.71 -9.77 12.18
C ARG A 108 -13.51 -10.24 13.62
N ARG A 109 -12.90 -11.40 13.79
CA ARG A 109 -12.61 -11.99 15.10
C ARG A 109 -11.71 -11.09 15.95
N GLN A 110 -10.59 -10.61 15.37
CA GLN A 110 -9.64 -9.78 16.11
C GLN A 110 -10.19 -8.37 16.39
N LEU A 111 -10.89 -7.75 15.45
CA LEU A 111 -11.53 -6.45 15.64
C LEU A 111 -12.58 -6.51 16.75
N SER A 112 -13.45 -7.53 16.74
CA SER A 112 -14.44 -7.75 17.79
C SER A 112 -13.78 -7.96 19.16
N ALA A 113 -12.73 -8.78 19.23
CA ALA A 113 -12.00 -9.03 20.48
C ALA A 113 -11.30 -7.78 21.02
N ALA A 114 -10.83 -6.89 20.16
CA ALA A 114 -10.17 -5.64 20.53
C ALA A 114 -11.15 -4.48 20.79
N GLY A 115 -12.44 -4.64 20.52
CA GLY A 115 -13.43 -3.56 20.57
C GLY A 115 -13.08 -2.41 19.61
N ARG A 116 -12.39 -2.72 18.49
CA ARG A 116 -11.95 -1.75 17.50
C ARG A 116 -12.87 -1.80 16.27
N ASP A 117 -13.26 -0.64 15.81
CA ASP A 117 -14.11 -0.50 14.62
C ASP A 117 -13.25 -0.08 13.41
N LEU A 118 -13.30 -0.88 12.35
CA LEU A 118 -12.78 -0.56 11.02
C LEU A 118 -13.83 -0.96 9.99
N THR A 119 -14.19 -0.03 9.13
CA THR A 119 -15.09 -0.33 8.00
C THR A 119 -14.36 -1.18 6.98
N MET A 120 -14.74 -2.46 6.94
CA MET A 120 -14.08 -3.47 6.11
C MET A 120 -15.05 -4.02 5.06
N ALA A 121 -14.54 -4.26 3.86
CA ALA A 121 -15.28 -4.93 2.78
C ALA A 121 -14.40 -5.92 2.04
N THR A 122 -15.02 -6.82 1.29
CA THR A 122 -14.31 -7.75 0.40
C THR A 122 -15.06 -7.94 -0.91
N ILE A 123 -14.32 -8.21 -1.96
CA ILE A 123 -14.87 -8.54 -3.27
C ILE A 123 -13.93 -9.49 -4.01
N PHE A 124 -14.52 -10.49 -4.65
CA PHE A 124 -13.84 -11.39 -5.58
C PHE A 124 -14.85 -12.00 -6.55
N SER A 125 -14.37 -12.46 -7.68
CA SER A 125 -15.12 -13.18 -8.70
C SER A 125 -14.40 -14.46 -9.07
N TYR A 126 -15.02 -15.28 -9.90
CA TYR A 126 -14.37 -16.43 -10.50
C TYR A 126 -13.41 -15.93 -11.58
N ALA A 127 -12.14 -15.75 -11.22
CA ALA A 127 -11.07 -15.66 -12.19
C ALA A 127 -10.29 -16.96 -12.14
N ALA A 128 -10.14 -17.66 -13.26
CA ALA A 128 -9.26 -18.80 -13.34
C ALA A 128 -7.85 -18.34 -12.91
N ASN A 129 -7.33 -18.95 -11.86
CA ASN A 129 -5.93 -18.77 -11.46
C ASN A 129 -5.04 -19.60 -12.39
N GLU A 130 -5.12 -19.37 -13.71
CA GLU A 130 -4.11 -19.87 -14.62
C GLU A 130 -2.88 -18.99 -14.44
N ASP A 131 -1.73 -19.65 -14.20
CA ASP A 131 -0.44 -18.98 -14.22
C ASP A 131 -0.22 -18.42 -15.62
N ASP A 132 -0.48 -17.13 -15.81
CA ASP A 132 -0.12 -16.44 -17.04
C ASP A 132 1.41 -16.38 -17.12
N PRO A 133 2.05 -16.88 -18.18
CA PRO A 133 3.49 -16.81 -18.35
C PRO A 133 4.04 -15.36 -18.30
N GLU A 134 3.22 -14.38 -18.65
CA GLU A 134 3.57 -12.95 -18.57
C GLU A 134 3.22 -12.32 -17.20
N ASP A 135 2.68 -13.10 -16.27
CA ASP A 135 2.26 -12.65 -14.92
C ASP A 135 1.38 -11.38 -14.94
N ALA A 136 0.62 -11.16 -15.99
CA ALA A 136 -0.39 -10.12 -16.04
C ALA A 136 -1.49 -10.43 -15.03
N LEU A 137 -1.94 -9.41 -14.30
CA LEU A 137 -3.16 -9.57 -13.51
C LEU A 137 -4.32 -9.75 -14.50
N PRO A 138 -5.22 -10.74 -14.26
CA PRO A 138 -6.38 -10.94 -15.13
C PRO A 138 -7.24 -9.67 -15.16
N ASP A 139 -7.90 -9.46 -16.29
CA ASP A 139 -8.92 -8.43 -16.41
C ASP A 139 -10.03 -8.65 -15.37
N GLU A 140 -10.69 -7.55 -14.96
CA GLU A 140 -11.77 -7.63 -13.99
C GLU A 140 -12.92 -8.47 -14.59
N ASP A 141 -13.20 -9.59 -13.94
CA ASP A 141 -14.31 -10.49 -14.25
C ASP A 141 -15.40 -10.37 -13.19
N PHE A 142 -16.65 -10.41 -13.61
CA PHE A 142 -17.84 -10.30 -12.73
C PHE A 142 -18.59 -11.62 -12.63
N ASP A 143 -18.01 -12.74 -13.08
CA ASP A 143 -18.62 -14.05 -12.98
C ASP A 143 -18.59 -14.56 -11.54
N THR A 144 -19.74 -14.45 -10.88
CA THR A 144 -20.01 -15.06 -9.58
C THR A 144 -20.73 -16.41 -9.68
N ALA A 145 -21.31 -16.72 -10.85
CA ALA A 145 -22.05 -17.97 -11.05
C ALA A 145 -21.14 -19.21 -11.09
N SER A 146 -19.92 -19.03 -11.56
CA SER A 146 -18.89 -20.08 -11.62
C SER A 146 -18.16 -20.31 -10.29
N LEU A 147 -18.41 -19.49 -9.26
CA LEU A 147 -17.89 -19.71 -7.91
C LEU A 147 -18.44 -21.05 -7.35
N ASN A 148 -17.59 -21.77 -6.62
CA ASN A 148 -18.10 -22.93 -5.85
C ASN A 148 -19.09 -22.45 -4.78
N PRO A 149 -20.05 -23.32 -4.35
CA PRO A 149 -21.12 -22.91 -3.42
C PRO A 149 -20.60 -22.24 -2.15
N THR A 150 -19.56 -22.78 -1.53
CA THR A 150 -18.99 -22.24 -0.28
C THR A 150 -18.43 -20.82 -0.46
N SER A 151 -17.74 -20.56 -1.55
CA SER A 151 -17.19 -19.21 -1.85
C SER A 151 -18.29 -18.21 -2.17
N ARG A 152 -19.35 -18.67 -2.87
CA ARG A 152 -20.51 -17.83 -3.19
C ARG A 152 -21.31 -17.48 -1.93
N ASP A 153 -21.59 -18.48 -1.08
CA ASP A 153 -22.30 -18.28 0.18
C ASP A 153 -21.54 -17.32 1.10
N PHE A 154 -20.21 -17.46 1.16
CA PHE A 154 -19.37 -16.53 1.91
C PHE A 154 -19.44 -15.11 1.36
N LEU A 155 -19.33 -14.92 0.04
CA LEU A 155 -19.41 -13.62 -0.60
C LEU A 155 -20.78 -12.96 -0.35
N GLU A 156 -21.86 -13.75 -0.42
CA GLU A 156 -23.22 -13.28 -0.10
C GLU A 156 -23.33 -12.81 1.34
N HIS A 157 -22.70 -13.55 2.28
CA HIS A 157 -22.64 -13.16 3.69
C HIS A 157 -21.85 -11.86 3.89
N ALA A 158 -20.70 -11.71 3.24
CA ALA A 158 -19.89 -10.49 3.31
C ALA A 158 -20.61 -9.28 2.68
N ILE A 159 -21.37 -9.48 1.60
CA ILE A 159 -22.24 -8.47 1.01
C ILE A 159 -23.40 -8.12 1.95
N ALA A 160 -23.96 -9.09 2.68
CA ALA A 160 -25.00 -8.82 3.68
C ALA A 160 -24.47 -7.95 4.83
N ASP A 161 -23.26 -8.18 5.31
CA ASP A 161 -22.59 -7.32 6.30
C ASP A 161 -22.42 -5.88 5.76
N TYR A 162 -21.97 -5.75 4.52
CA TYR A 162 -21.86 -4.46 3.83
C TYR A 162 -23.20 -3.75 3.70
N ASN A 163 -24.25 -4.48 3.27
CA ASN A 163 -25.61 -3.96 3.16
C ASN A 163 -26.14 -3.45 4.50
N ALA A 164 -25.89 -4.19 5.59
CA ALA A 164 -26.28 -3.77 6.93
C ALA A 164 -25.59 -2.48 7.36
N HIS A 165 -24.28 -2.35 7.06
CA HIS A 165 -23.51 -1.17 7.43
C HIS A 165 -23.90 0.07 6.61
N PHE A 166 -24.09 -0.08 5.30
CA PHE A 166 -24.33 1.04 4.38
C PHE A 166 -25.81 1.24 4.01
N HIS A 167 -26.72 0.42 4.56
CA HIS A 167 -28.15 0.46 4.24
C HIS A 167 -28.46 0.27 2.75
N THR A 168 -27.80 -0.72 2.14
CA THR A 168 -27.93 -1.13 0.75
C THR A 168 -28.58 -2.52 0.64
N ASN A 169 -28.77 -3.04 -0.58
CA ASN A 169 -29.42 -4.32 -0.82
C ASN A 169 -28.78 -5.11 -1.98
N PHE A 170 -27.47 -5.09 -2.08
CA PHE A 170 -26.74 -5.83 -3.09
C PHE A 170 -26.74 -7.34 -2.82
N SER A 171 -26.49 -8.13 -3.86
CA SER A 171 -26.36 -9.60 -3.83
C SER A 171 -25.25 -10.05 -4.78
N THR A 172 -24.96 -11.35 -4.78
CA THR A 172 -24.03 -11.97 -5.73
C THR A 172 -24.63 -12.16 -7.13
N ASP A 173 -25.88 -11.80 -7.39
CA ASP A 173 -26.51 -11.92 -8.70
C ASP A 173 -25.98 -10.88 -9.67
N GLY A 174 -25.71 -11.26 -10.91
CA GLY A 174 -25.09 -10.52 -11.99
C GLY A 174 -25.14 -8.98 -11.93
N ASP A 175 -26.27 -8.36 -12.25
CA ASP A 175 -26.41 -6.89 -12.23
C ASP A 175 -26.25 -6.29 -10.83
N SER A 176 -26.71 -7.00 -9.79
CA SER A 176 -26.59 -6.58 -8.40
C SER A 176 -25.13 -6.57 -7.97
N PHE A 177 -24.36 -7.59 -8.35
CA PHE A 177 -22.93 -7.68 -8.07
C PHE A 177 -22.13 -6.56 -8.78
N GLN A 178 -22.45 -6.24 -10.03
CA GLN A 178 -21.83 -5.11 -10.72
C GLN A 178 -22.15 -3.76 -10.04
N ASN A 179 -23.37 -3.60 -9.51
CA ASN A 179 -23.75 -2.41 -8.75
C ASN A 179 -23.02 -2.36 -7.39
N TYR A 180 -22.84 -3.50 -6.72
CA TYR A 180 -22.00 -3.63 -5.54
C TYR A 180 -20.56 -3.16 -5.82
N TYR A 181 -19.93 -3.64 -6.89
CA TYR A 181 -18.60 -3.20 -7.32
C TYR A 181 -18.53 -1.68 -7.52
N LYS A 182 -19.51 -1.10 -8.21
CA LYS A 182 -19.56 0.35 -8.46
C LYS A 182 -19.71 1.16 -7.17
N ASP A 183 -20.58 0.73 -6.25
CA ASP A 183 -20.77 1.39 -4.95
C ASP A 183 -19.52 1.28 -4.09
N LEU A 184 -18.93 0.09 -4.00
CA LEU A 184 -17.67 -0.17 -3.31
C LEU A 184 -16.54 0.75 -3.83
N SER A 185 -16.41 0.85 -5.16
CA SER A 185 -15.43 1.74 -5.81
C SER A 185 -15.64 3.20 -5.42
N GLN A 186 -16.89 3.66 -5.38
CA GLN A 186 -17.19 5.04 -4.98
C GLN A 186 -16.92 5.31 -3.50
N ARG A 187 -17.24 4.35 -2.62
CA ARG A 187 -16.99 4.48 -1.18
C ARG A 187 -15.50 4.48 -0.85
N MET A 188 -14.71 3.67 -1.55
CA MET A 188 -13.26 3.74 -1.48
C MET A 188 -12.74 5.14 -1.85
N LYS A 189 -13.23 5.73 -2.95
CA LYS A 189 -12.86 7.09 -3.40
C LYS A 189 -13.31 8.20 -2.43
N LYS A 190 -14.34 7.94 -1.64
CA LYS A 190 -14.86 8.88 -0.61
C LYS A 190 -14.24 8.67 0.77
N HIS A 191 -13.36 7.69 0.92
CA HIS A 191 -12.78 7.30 2.20
C HIS A 191 -13.84 6.81 3.22
N GLU A 192 -14.87 6.09 2.75
CA GLU A 192 -15.91 5.50 3.59
C GLU A 192 -15.58 4.04 3.97
N ILE A 193 -14.56 3.43 3.37
CA ILE A 193 -14.06 2.09 3.67
C ILE A 193 -12.60 2.20 4.06
N ASP A 194 -12.23 1.58 5.16
CA ASP A 194 -10.88 1.60 5.72
C ASP A 194 -9.98 0.54 5.10
N LEU A 195 -10.51 -0.68 4.95
CA LEU A 195 -9.79 -1.85 4.45
C LEU A 195 -10.64 -2.62 3.44
N LEU A 196 -10.14 -2.75 2.21
CA LEU A 196 -10.74 -3.59 1.18
C LEU A 196 -9.86 -4.82 0.94
N ILE A 197 -10.40 -6.02 1.19
CA ILE A 197 -9.70 -7.30 0.94
C ILE A 197 -10.07 -7.80 -0.45
N VAL A 198 -9.07 -8.09 -1.28
CA VAL A 198 -9.27 -8.47 -2.69
C VAL A 198 -8.36 -9.63 -3.10
N VAL A 199 -8.78 -10.39 -4.10
CA VAL A 199 -7.93 -11.41 -4.73
C VAL A 199 -7.26 -10.83 -5.98
N ASN A 200 -8.02 -10.44 -6.99
CA ASN A 200 -7.54 -9.83 -8.23
C ASN A 200 -8.25 -8.50 -8.53
N MET A 201 -9.54 -8.42 -8.25
CA MET A 201 -10.35 -7.22 -8.52
C MET A 201 -9.75 -5.99 -7.84
N PHE A 202 -9.87 -4.82 -8.44
CA PHE A 202 -9.30 -3.56 -7.99
C PHE A 202 -7.76 -3.44 -8.07
N LEU A 203 -7.02 -4.51 -8.35
CA LEU A 203 -5.57 -4.43 -8.54
C LEU A 203 -5.21 -3.84 -9.91
N THR A 204 -6.12 -3.96 -10.89
CA THR A 204 -6.04 -3.29 -12.19
C THR A 204 -7.20 -2.30 -12.36
N GLY A 205 -7.06 -1.30 -13.22
CA GLY A 205 -8.16 -0.40 -13.60
C GLY A 205 -8.71 0.55 -12.53
N PHE A 206 -8.55 0.26 -11.24
CA PHE A 206 -9.07 1.07 -10.15
C PHE A 206 -8.22 2.31 -9.85
N ASP A 207 -8.85 3.46 -9.68
CA ASP A 207 -8.19 4.72 -9.35
C ASP A 207 -8.89 5.42 -8.18
N ALA A 208 -8.18 5.51 -7.05
CA ALA A 208 -8.61 6.24 -5.85
C ALA A 208 -7.42 6.99 -5.23
N THR A 209 -7.50 8.32 -5.24
CA THR A 209 -6.45 9.17 -4.64
C THR A 209 -6.34 8.99 -3.12
N THR A 210 -7.42 8.56 -2.48
CA THR A 210 -7.48 8.25 -1.04
C THR A 210 -6.82 6.93 -0.66
N LEU A 211 -6.58 6.02 -1.62
CA LEU A 211 -5.87 4.77 -1.37
C LEU A 211 -4.36 5.04 -1.26
N ASN A 212 -3.79 4.80 -0.08
CA ASN A 212 -2.37 4.99 0.19
C ASN A 212 -1.63 3.68 0.46
N THR A 213 -2.26 2.73 1.16
CA THR A 213 -1.57 1.53 1.66
C THR A 213 -2.09 0.29 0.95
N LEU A 214 -1.15 -0.52 0.43
CA LEU A 214 -1.41 -1.85 -0.09
C LEU A 214 -0.67 -2.87 0.76
N TRP A 215 -1.44 -3.71 1.45
CA TRP A 215 -0.95 -4.91 2.11
C TRP A 215 -0.94 -6.05 1.10
N VAL A 216 0.13 -6.83 1.02
CA VAL A 216 0.29 -7.85 -0.02
C VAL A 216 0.66 -9.21 0.57
N ASP A 217 -0.24 -10.16 0.49
CA ASP A 217 0.01 -11.59 0.74
C ASP A 217 -0.27 -12.43 -0.53
N LYS A 218 0.31 -11.97 -1.63
CA LYS A 218 0.16 -12.55 -2.96
C LYS A 218 1.49 -12.50 -3.69
N ASN A 219 1.80 -13.52 -4.49
CA ASN A 219 2.93 -13.45 -5.40
C ASN A 219 2.53 -12.55 -6.58
N LEU A 220 3.26 -11.46 -6.73
CA LEU A 220 3.11 -10.52 -7.83
C LEU A 220 4.45 -10.41 -8.54
N LYS A 221 4.44 -10.26 -9.86
CA LYS A 221 5.64 -10.12 -10.67
C LYS A 221 5.41 -9.12 -11.79
N TYR A 222 6.49 -8.62 -12.37
CA TYR A 222 6.53 -7.78 -13.57
C TYR A 222 5.41 -6.70 -13.62
N HIS A 223 4.60 -6.71 -14.68
CA HIS A 223 3.53 -5.74 -14.88
C HIS A 223 2.48 -5.76 -13.78
N GLY A 224 2.06 -6.95 -13.36
CA GLY A 224 1.05 -7.12 -12.32
C GLY A 224 1.49 -6.52 -10.98
N LEU A 225 2.79 -6.61 -10.64
CA LEU A 225 3.35 -6.01 -9.44
C LEU A 225 3.28 -4.48 -9.49
N ILE A 226 3.81 -3.88 -10.58
CA ILE A 226 3.80 -2.41 -10.73
C ILE A 226 2.38 -1.88 -10.84
N GLN A 227 1.46 -2.58 -11.50
CA GLN A 227 0.06 -2.18 -11.60
C GLN A 227 -0.62 -2.16 -10.23
N ALA A 228 -0.43 -3.20 -9.41
CA ALA A 228 -0.98 -3.27 -8.06
C ALA A 228 -0.40 -2.16 -7.17
N PHE A 229 0.93 -1.96 -7.18
CA PHE A 229 1.58 -0.90 -6.40
C PHE A 229 1.10 0.48 -6.83
N SER A 230 0.90 0.71 -8.13
CA SER A 230 0.44 1.98 -8.69
C SER A 230 -1.00 2.35 -8.31
N ARG A 231 -1.73 1.48 -7.60
CA ARG A 231 -3.01 1.86 -6.97
C ARG A 231 -2.80 2.84 -5.82
N THR A 232 -1.64 2.80 -5.16
CA THR A 232 -1.35 3.59 -3.95
C THR A 232 -0.69 4.94 -4.21
N ASN A 233 -0.09 5.16 -5.37
CA ASN A 233 0.80 6.30 -5.63
C ASN A 233 0.15 7.52 -6.28
N ARG A 234 -1.19 7.57 -6.33
CA ARG A 234 -1.92 8.73 -6.86
C ARG A 234 -1.79 9.93 -5.93
N ILE A 235 -1.53 11.09 -6.52
CA ILE A 235 -1.40 12.35 -5.79
C ILE A 235 -2.79 12.79 -5.30
N LEU A 236 -2.88 13.20 -4.04
CA LEU A 236 -4.08 13.79 -3.47
C LEU A 236 -3.80 15.18 -2.88
N ASN A 237 -2.78 15.27 -2.02
CA ASN A 237 -2.42 16.48 -1.28
C ASN A 237 -0.97 16.40 -0.78
N SER A 238 -0.53 17.42 -0.04
CA SER A 238 0.84 17.49 0.52
C SER A 238 1.09 16.49 1.67
N VAL A 239 0.06 15.87 2.24
CA VAL A 239 0.18 14.87 3.31
C VAL A 239 0.54 13.51 2.73
N LYS A 240 0.00 13.16 1.57
CA LYS A 240 0.30 11.92 0.85
C LYS A 240 1.57 12.12 0.02
N THR A 241 2.70 11.64 0.49
CA THR A 241 4.02 11.84 -0.14
C THR A 241 4.59 10.60 -0.82
N PHE A 242 4.01 9.42 -0.59
CA PHE A 242 4.39 8.15 -1.20
C PHE A 242 3.22 7.16 -1.20
N GLY A 243 3.29 6.13 -2.06
CA GLY A 243 2.46 4.94 -1.96
C GLY A 243 3.12 3.94 -1.00
N ASN A 244 2.38 3.42 -0.04
CA ASN A 244 2.89 2.54 1.00
C ASN A 244 2.55 1.08 0.71
N ILE A 245 3.56 0.23 0.61
CA ILE A 245 3.42 -1.19 0.32
C ILE A 245 3.97 -1.99 1.49
N VAL A 246 3.20 -2.95 1.99
CA VAL A 246 3.63 -3.88 3.04
C VAL A 246 3.47 -5.31 2.53
N ALA A 247 4.58 -5.97 2.23
CA ALA A 247 4.59 -7.29 1.62
C ALA A 247 4.88 -8.38 2.65
N PHE A 248 3.97 -9.34 2.78
CA PHE A 248 4.10 -10.57 3.59
C PHE A 248 4.64 -11.76 2.80
N ARG A 249 5.03 -11.51 1.55
CA ARG A 249 5.73 -12.43 0.64
C ARG A 249 7.11 -11.87 0.34
N ASN A 250 8.04 -12.73 -0.02
CA ASN A 250 9.36 -12.29 -0.48
C ASN A 250 9.26 -11.76 -1.92
N LEU A 251 8.91 -10.48 -2.03
CA LEU A 251 8.75 -9.79 -3.32
C LEU A 251 9.97 -8.92 -3.68
N ALA A 252 11.03 -8.88 -2.88
CA ALA A 252 12.16 -7.99 -3.12
C ALA A 252 12.73 -8.18 -4.54
N LYS A 253 13.15 -9.41 -4.87
CA LYS A 253 13.67 -9.71 -6.22
C LYS A 253 12.63 -9.42 -7.32
N ALA A 254 11.35 -9.75 -7.11
CA ALA A 254 10.31 -9.49 -8.11
C ALA A 254 10.08 -7.98 -8.31
N THR A 255 10.28 -7.17 -7.27
CA THR A 255 10.22 -5.71 -7.35
C THR A 255 11.39 -5.16 -8.16
N ASP A 256 12.62 -5.59 -7.87
CA ASP A 256 13.83 -5.17 -8.60
C ASP A 256 13.73 -5.56 -10.09
N ASP A 257 13.32 -6.81 -10.37
CA ASP A 257 13.11 -7.30 -11.74
C ASP A 257 12.02 -6.46 -12.47
N ALA A 258 10.93 -6.09 -11.77
CA ALA A 258 9.86 -5.29 -12.36
C ALA A 258 10.30 -3.84 -12.62
N ILE A 259 11.01 -3.21 -11.70
CA ILE A 259 11.53 -1.83 -11.87
C ILE A 259 12.52 -1.79 -13.02
N SER A 260 13.41 -2.78 -13.13
CA SER A 260 14.41 -2.88 -14.21
C SER A 260 13.78 -3.03 -15.60
N LEU A 261 12.60 -3.65 -15.70
CA LEU A 261 11.86 -3.75 -16.98
C LEU A 261 11.27 -2.42 -17.45
N PHE A 262 10.97 -1.51 -16.53
CA PHE A 262 10.25 -0.27 -16.81
C PHE A 262 11.09 0.98 -16.65
N GLY A 263 12.37 0.84 -16.30
CA GLY A 263 13.27 1.96 -16.05
C GLY A 263 14.67 1.77 -16.64
N ASP A 264 15.43 2.84 -16.64
CA ASP A 264 16.87 2.85 -16.90
C ASP A 264 17.65 2.38 -15.65
N GLU A 265 18.98 2.27 -15.73
CA GLU A 265 19.86 1.78 -14.65
C GLU A 265 19.67 2.45 -13.27
N ASN A 266 19.09 3.67 -13.23
CA ASN A 266 18.82 4.44 -11.99
C ASN A 266 17.33 4.45 -11.58
N ALA A 267 16.51 3.58 -12.17
CA ALA A 267 15.06 3.57 -11.93
C ALA A 267 14.71 3.30 -10.45
N GLU A 268 15.44 2.43 -9.79
CA GLU A 268 15.20 2.04 -8.41
C GLU A 268 15.26 3.23 -7.44
N SER A 269 16.27 4.08 -7.57
CA SER A 269 16.47 5.25 -6.69
C SER A 269 15.39 6.33 -6.84
N VAL A 270 14.63 6.32 -7.95
CA VAL A 270 13.52 7.23 -8.21
C VAL A 270 12.18 6.61 -7.79
N VAL A 271 12.00 5.32 -8.08
CA VAL A 271 10.74 4.61 -7.87
C VAL A 271 10.51 4.25 -6.41
N LEU A 272 11.59 3.85 -5.70
CA LEU A 272 11.53 3.45 -4.31
C LEU A 272 12.06 4.55 -3.39
N LEU A 273 11.36 4.76 -2.27
CA LEU A 273 11.91 5.55 -1.18
C LEU A 273 13.13 4.84 -0.58
N ARG A 274 14.11 5.64 -0.16
CA ARG A 274 15.30 5.17 0.53
C ARG A 274 14.97 4.61 1.92
N GLY A 275 15.97 4.00 2.57
CA GLY A 275 15.84 3.46 3.92
C GLY A 275 15.66 4.54 5.00
N PHE A 276 15.26 4.11 6.19
CA PHE A 276 15.08 5.00 7.36
C PHE A 276 16.32 5.86 7.64
N ARG A 277 17.50 5.25 7.65
CA ARG A 277 18.75 5.93 7.96
C ARG A 277 19.09 7.05 6.98
N ASP A 278 18.82 6.86 5.69
CA ASP A 278 19.07 7.88 4.68
C ASP A 278 18.23 9.14 4.93
N TYR A 279 16.97 8.97 5.32
CA TYR A 279 16.11 10.11 5.66
C TYR A 279 16.38 10.70 7.04
N TYR A 280 16.85 9.90 7.98
CA TYR A 280 17.13 10.34 9.34
C TYR A 280 18.49 11.03 9.45
N ASP A 281 19.55 10.38 8.97
CA ASP A 281 20.95 10.84 9.10
C ASP A 281 21.41 11.69 7.91
N GLY A 282 20.78 11.56 6.72
CA GLY A 282 21.22 12.13 5.45
C GLY A 282 21.97 11.12 4.58
N TYR A 283 22.14 11.46 3.29
CA TYR A 283 22.82 10.60 2.33
C TYR A 283 23.45 11.38 1.19
N ASP A 284 24.44 10.79 0.56
CA ASP A 284 25.04 11.30 -0.67
C ASP A 284 24.41 10.57 -1.87
N ASP A 285 24.01 11.33 -2.91
CA ASP A 285 23.51 10.74 -4.14
C ASP A 285 24.65 10.26 -5.06
N GLU A 286 24.31 9.59 -6.15
CA GLU A 286 25.26 9.05 -7.12
C GLU A 286 26.16 10.13 -7.78
N LYS A 287 25.73 11.38 -7.72
CA LYS A 287 26.48 12.54 -8.23
C LYS A 287 27.37 13.18 -7.16
N GLY A 288 27.39 12.60 -5.95
CA GLY A 288 28.12 13.12 -4.80
C GLY A 288 27.49 14.35 -4.15
N GLN A 289 26.21 14.63 -4.44
CA GLN A 289 25.49 15.70 -3.77
C GLN A 289 24.91 15.19 -2.46
N HIS A 290 25.25 15.90 -1.35
CA HIS A 290 24.72 15.58 -0.03
C HIS A 290 23.27 16.06 0.14
N HIS A 291 22.39 15.17 0.55
CA HIS A 291 21.00 15.41 0.92
C HIS A 291 20.86 15.33 2.44
N LYS A 292 20.57 16.46 3.06
CA LYS A 292 20.46 16.56 4.52
C LYS A 292 19.33 15.71 5.06
N GLY A 293 19.64 14.92 6.09
CA GLY A 293 18.68 14.15 6.86
C GLY A 293 17.91 14.99 7.88
N TYR A 294 16.94 14.34 8.52
CA TYR A 294 16.10 14.95 9.54
C TYR A 294 16.91 15.48 10.72
N ALA A 295 17.85 14.70 11.24
CA ALA A 295 18.73 15.10 12.34
C ALA A 295 19.59 16.32 11.99
N GLU A 296 20.14 16.38 10.78
CA GLU A 296 20.96 17.48 10.32
C GLU A 296 20.13 18.77 10.16
N LEU A 297 18.90 18.67 9.62
CA LEU A 297 18.01 19.82 9.48
C LEU A 297 17.53 20.37 10.82
N ILE A 298 17.26 19.51 11.81
CA ILE A 298 16.97 19.94 13.18
C ILE A 298 18.16 20.66 13.80
N ALA A 299 19.38 20.13 13.64
CA ALA A 299 20.60 20.78 14.10
C ALA A 299 20.81 22.16 13.44
N GLU A 300 20.60 22.24 12.13
CA GLU A 300 20.69 23.51 11.38
C GLU A 300 19.64 24.52 11.86
N LEU A 301 18.40 24.09 12.06
CA LEU A 301 17.33 24.97 12.56
C LEU A 301 17.68 25.54 13.92
N ARG A 302 18.11 24.68 14.87
CA ARG A 302 18.49 25.10 16.23
C ARG A 302 19.70 26.02 16.27
N ALA A 303 20.66 25.83 15.35
CA ALA A 303 21.85 26.68 15.27
C ALA A 303 21.52 28.08 14.71
N LYS A 304 20.52 28.19 13.84
CA LYS A 304 20.14 29.46 13.20
C LYS A 304 19.07 30.24 13.95
N PHE A 305 18.18 29.55 14.64
CA PHE A 305 16.98 30.13 15.24
C PHE A 305 16.81 29.64 16.67
N ALA A 306 16.91 30.56 17.62
CA ALA A 306 16.71 30.25 19.03
C ALA A 306 15.24 29.99 19.34
N VAL A 307 14.98 28.99 20.19
CA VAL A 307 13.62 28.65 20.61
C VAL A 307 13.00 29.79 21.43
N GLY A 308 11.79 30.19 21.04
CA GLY A 308 11.06 31.28 21.73
C GLY A 308 11.40 32.68 21.25
N GLU A 309 12.34 32.84 20.33
CA GLU A 309 12.66 34.14 19.73
C GLU A 309 11.89 34.38 18.43
N GLN A 310 11.55 35.64 18.18
CA GLN A 310 10.88 36.03 16.96
C GLN A 310 11.88 36.09 15.79
N VAL A 311 11.55 35.42 14.68
CA VAL A 311 12.36 35.49 13.45
C VAL A 311 12.11 36.82 12.74
N LEU A 312 13.11 37.71 12.78
CA LEU A 312 13.02 39.04 12.22
C LEU A 312 13.73 39.12 10.85
N GLY A 313 13.09 39.83 9.91
CA GLY A 313 13.60 40.04 8.57
C GLY A 313 13.16 38.98 7.55
N GLU A 314 12.81 39.44 6.34
CA GLU A 314 12.22 38.59 5.29
C GLU A 314 13.13 37.43 4.86
N ALA A 315 14.45 37.68 4.79
CA ALA A 315 15.42 36.64 4.41
C ALA A 315 15.49 35.51 5.46
N ALA A 316 15.52 35.86 6.77
CA ALA A 316 15.54 34.90 7.85
C ALA A 316 14.22 34.13 7.94
N GLN A 317 13.08 34.78 7.71
CA GLN A 317 11.77 34.13 7.66
C GLN A 317 11.67 33.14 6.52
N LYS A 318 12.16 33.48 5.31
CA LYS A 318 12.22 32.57 4.17
C LYS A 318 13.11 31.36 4.45
N ASP A 319 14.29 31.56 5.06
CA ASP A 319 15.20 30.46 5.41
C ASP A 319 14.59 29.55 6.49
N PHE A 320 13.93 30.11 7.51
CA PHE A 320 13.19 29.36 8.50
C PHE A 320 12.10 28.49 7.86
N VAL A 321 11.25 29.07 7.00
CA VAL A 321 10.16 28.35 6.34
C VAL A 321 10.71 27.24 5.46
N ARG A 322 11.82 27.46 4.76
CA ARG A 322 12.48 26.46 3.92
C ARG A 322 12.99 25.27 4.75
N ILE A 323 13.73 25.53 5.83
CA ILE A 323 14.29 24.46 6.69
C ILE A 323 13.18 23.72 7.40
N PHE A 324 12.25 24.45 8.02
CA PHE A 324 11.12 23.86 8.76
C PHE A 324 10.20 23.04 7.85
N GLY A 325 9.92 23.51 6.63
CA GLY A 325 9.17 22.78 5.63
C GLY A 325 9.85 21.46 5.21
N SER A 326 11.19 21.46 5.11
CA SER A 326 11.96 20.26 4.82
C SER A 326 11.91 19.25 6.01
N ILE A 327 12.00 19.74 7.25
CA ILE A 327 11.84 18.93 8.47
C ILE A 327 10.47 18.27 8.49
N LEU A 328 9.39 19.03 8.25
CA LEU A 328 8.03 18.47 8.23
C LEU A 328 7.84 17.41 7.15
N ARG A 329 8.46 17.59 5.98
CA ARG A 329 8.41 16.61 4.88
C ARG A 329 9.12 15.32 5.28
N LEU A 330 10.36 15.40 5.79
CA LEU A 330 11.09 14.21 6.24
C LEU A 330 10.39 13.51 7.41
N ARG A 331 9.86 14.26 8.36
CA ARG A 331 9.06 13.68 9.46
C ARG A 331 7.85 12.92 8.94
N ASN A 332 7.15 13.44 7.93
CA ASN A 332 6.03 12.71 7.31
C ASN A 332 6.45 11.37 6.71
N ILE A 333 7.64 11.29 6.12
CA ILE A 333 8.19 10.04 5.59
C ILE A 333 8.59 9.13 6.75
N LEU A 334 9.36 9.64 7.72
CA LEU A 334 9.92 8.88 8.83
C LEU A 334 8.84 8.27 9.75
N THR A 335 7.73 8.97 10.00
CA THR A 335 6.62 8.45 10.81
C THR A 335 5.96 7.18 10.26
N ALA A 336 6.21 6.83 9.01
CA ALA A 336 5.72 5.58 8.41
C ALA A 336 6.66 4.39 8.68
N PHE A 337 7.90 4.63 9.14
CA PHE A 337 8.84 3.58 9.51
C PHE A 337 8.61 3.12 10.94
N ASP A 338 8.76 1.81 11.18
CA ASP A 338 8.60 1.22 12.50
C ASP A 338 9.73 1.64 13.46
N ASP A 339 10.88 2.04 12.89
CA ASP A 339 12.06 2.53 13.62
C ASP A 339 11.91 3.97 14.13
N PHE A 340 10.90 4.72 13.70
CA PHE A 340 10.68 6.09 14.12
C PHE A 340 9.88 6.14 15.41
N ALA A 341 10.51 6.51 16.51
CA ALA A 341 9.84 6.67 17.79
C ALA A 341 8.89 7.88 17.76
N GLU A 342 7.68 7.74 18.36
CA GLU A 342 6.72 8.84 18.50
C GLU A 342 7.30 10.01 19.30
N ASP A 343 8.16 9.70 20.29
CA ASP A 343 8.90 10.66 21.11
C ASP A 343 10.30 10.88 20.52
N ASP A 344 10.38 11.54 19.38
CA ASP A 344 11.67 11.88 18.79
C ASP A 344 12.45 12.86 19.71
N PRO A 345 13.63 12.49 20.24
CA PRO A 345 14.39 13.32 21.16
C PRO A 345 14.92 14.61 20.52
N LEU A 346 14.76 14.75 19.19
CA LEU A 346 15.20 15.95 18.45
C LEU A 346 14.12 17.05 18.41
N LEU A 347 12.90 16.76 18.77
CA LEU A 347 11.80 17.72 18.91
C LEU A 347 11.58 18.06 20.38
#